data_f0da94da945799191390bba9a3217b58
#
_entry.id   f0da94da945799191390bba9a3217b58
#
_cell.length_a   1.000
_cell.length_b   1.000
_cell.length_c   1.000
_cell.angle_alpha   90.00
_cell.angle_beta   90.00
_cell.angle_gamma   90.00
#
_symmetry.space_group_name_H-M   'P 1'
#
loop_
_entity.id
_entity.type
_entity.pdbx_description
1 polymer ?
#
loop_
_entity_poly.entity_id
_entity_poly.type
_entity_poly.pdbx_seq_one_letter_code
_entity_poly.pdbx_strand_id
1 'polypeptide(L)'
;MAHDASPSWSGFNYQGKVAIYYALSVINEKLSTNVKFDFTPYELVLENTEDFEILATKKTISLHQVKALQDSSFSSYQNALFGIAIELKKEQKAKGHIHTWKKINPNPTKTLTESIADDIANVVTEYRYSADKSKTVIGDVLGNSKNPRKKTAILRLAFPGILPDKIENFLCDICTYKDTALSRLNNFTYPDGNEYCELEEINTKLKTELSKAFLKKSVVNSEKQINNAFNYFLGTIDKHITERHLTKKEKDILSIPFTKLIEIIENDFEDVSSQYLAFQFKNQFLEKFDEFMSYPELYKQPLLDEGVSCNLRSISSLLSILTPEVLWEHYKCFCPHQSFDISNNLTTALNVNLDSVLFVLMKIFYEIDFNKTIHSSSTSRLVYQTPLRPGDQYLPTTINADHFPAKIARGIIDNPNMIEALFEINTLIYDGKLIEKLPTQTTTHILAPTAVGADTRERREEILSNLRLIPTSQAKVELNA
;
A
#
# COMPACT_ATOMS: atom_id res chain seq x y z
N MET A 1 -22.12 10.56 -6.05
CA MET A 1 -21.56 9.18 -6.03
C MET A 1 -20.20 9.28 -5.36
N ALA A 2 -20.04 8.67 -4.19
CA ALA A 2 -18.72 8.55 -3.58
C ALA A 2 -17.85 7.71 -4.53
N HIS A 3 -16.69 8.23 -4.92
CA HIS A 3 -15.72 7.45 -5.67
C HIS A 3 -15.07 6.46 -4.69
N ASP A 4 -15.50 5.19 -4.76
CA ASP A 4 -14.82 4.11 -4.09
C ASP A 4 -13.41 3.95 -4.69
N ALA A 5 -12.38 4.19 -3.88
CA ALA A 5 -10.98 4.07 -4.28
C ALA A 5 -10.45 2.62 -4.18
N SER A 6 -11.23 1.71 -3.55
CA SER A 6 -10.82 0.31 -3.33
C SER A 6 -10.40 -0.42 -4.62
N PRO A 7 -11.09 -0.25 -5.78
CA PRO A 7 -10.67 -0.90 -7.00
C PRO A 7 -9.29 -0.42 -7.50
N SER A 8 -8.96 0.86 -7.30
CA SER A 8 -7.66 1.41 -7.68
C SER A 8 -6.55 0.89 -6.76
N TRP A 9 -6.79 0.85 -5.46
CA TRP A 9 -5.85 0.34 -4.46
C TRP A 9 -5.56 -1.15 -4.66
N SER A 10 -6.61 -1.96 -4.81
CA SER A 10 -6.46 -3.40 -5.06
C SER A 10 -5.72 -3.66 -6.37
N GLY A 11 -5.96 -2.84 -7.40
CA GLY A 11 -5.27 -2.91 -8.68
C GLY A 11 -3.77 -2.67 -8.54
N PHE A 12 -3.34 -1.57 -7.92
CA PHE A 12 -1.92 -1.28 -7.71
C PHE A 12 -1.21 -2.30 -6.82
N ASN A 13 -1.88 -2.75 -5.74
CA ASN A 13 -1.33 -3.79 -4.87
C ASN A 13 -1.14 -5.11 -5.64
N TYR A 14 -2.11 -5.48 -6.48
CA TYR A 14 -2.01 -6.65 -7.33
C TYR A 14 -0.87 -6.54 -8.35
N GLN A 15 -0.70 -5.39 -9.02
CA GLN A 15 0.41 -5.14 -9.94
C GLN A 15 1.77 -5.36 -9.27
N GLY A 16 1.99 -4.78 -8.09
CA GLY A 16 3.23 -4.94 -7.33
C GLY A 16 3.50 -6.40 -6.95
N LYS A 17 2.47 -7.13 -6.53
CA LYS A 17 2.58 -8.57 -6.19
C LYS A 17 2.91 -9.43 -7.41
N VAL A 18 2.27 -9.16 -8.55
CA VAL A 18 2.57 -9.87 -9.81
C VAL A 18 4.00 -9.58 -10.27
N ALA A 19 4.46 -8.34 -10.12
CA ALA A 19 5.83 -7.96 -10.48
C ALA A 19 6.87 -8.71 -9.64
N ILE A 20 6.68 -8.79 -8.30
CA ILE A 20 7.56 -9.56 -7.42
C ILE A 20 7.48 -11.06 -7.77
N TYR A 21 6.26 -11.59 -7.96
CA TYR A 21 6.06 -12.98 -8.33
C TYR A 21 6.86 -13.34 -9.58
N TYR A 22 6.75 -12.53 -10.64
CA TYR A 22 7.47 -12.77 -11.88
C TYR A 22 8.98 -12.64 -11.70
N ALA A 23 9.46 -11.62 -11.00
CA ALA A 23 10.88 -11.46 -10.69
C ALA A 23 11.44 -12.68 -9.93
N LEU A 24 10.70 -13.18 -8.92
CA LEU A 24 11.07 -14.40 -8.19
C LEU A 24 11.04 -15.64 -9.08
N SER A 25 10.10 -15.75 -10.02
CA SER A 25 10.06 -16.87 -10.96
C SER A 25 11.30 -16.88 -11.88
N VAL A 26 11.73 -15.70 -12.37
CA VAL A 26 12.97 -15.53 -13.13
C VAL A 26 14.19 -15.89 -12.28
N ILE A 27 14.25 -15.43 -11.04
CA ILE A 27 15.31 -15.78 -10.09
C ILE A 27 15.37 -17.31 -9.93
N ASN A 28 14.23 -17.93 -9.68
CA ASN A 28 14.14 -19.38 -9.49
C ASN A 28 14.56 -20.16 -10.74
N GLU A 29 14.19 -19.70 -11.93
CA GLU A 29 14.62 -20.31 -13.19
C GLU A 29 16.15 -20.28 -13.31
N LYS A 30 16.78 -19.12 -13.08
CA LYS A 30 18.23 -18.97 -13.16
C LYS A 30 18.97 -19.78 -12.09
N LEU A 31 18.48 -19.74 -10.84
CA LEU A 31 19.06 -20.55 -9.75
C LEU A 31 18.94 -22.05 -9.99
N SER A 32 17.94 -22.52 -10.75
CA SER A 32 17.83 -23.93 -11.15
C SER A 32 18.94 -24.38 -12.10
N THR A 33 19.46 -23.45 -12.91
CA THR A 33 20.56 -23.73 -13.83
C THR A 33 21.93 -23.49 -13.20
N ASN A 34 22.04 -22.48 -12.32
CA ASN A 34 23.26 -22.15 -11.60
C ASN A 34 22.93 -21.46 -10.28
N VAL A 35 23.18 -22.10 -9.15
CA VAL A 35 22.94 -21.56 -7.80
C VAL A 35 23.75 -20.28 -7.52
N LYS A 36 24.89 -20.10 -8.20
CA LYS A 36 25.75 -18.91 -8.12
C LYS A 36 25.55 -17.95 -9.30
N PHE A 37 24.35 -17.96 -9.90
CA PHE A 37 24.04 -17.08 -11.03
C PHE A 37 24.25 -15.61 -10.64
N ASP A 38 24.90 -14.84 -11.51
CA ASP A 38 25.10 -13.40 -11.33
C ASP A 38 23.85 -12.62 -11.76
N PHE A 39 23.19 -11.99 -10.80
CA PHE A 39 22.00 -11.18 -11.00
C PHE A 39 22.29 -9.68 -11.21
N THR A 40 23.56 -9.25 -11.16
CA THR A 40 23.95 -7.84 -11.34
C THR A 40 23.36 -7.19 -12.60
N PRO A 41 23.26 -7.88 -13.76
CA PRO A 41 22.70 -7.30 -14.97
C PRO A 41 21.17 -7.13 -14.97
N TYR A 42 20.45 -7.71 -14.00
CA TYR A 42 18.99 -7.79 -14.00
C TYR A 42 18.36 -6.71 -13.11
N GLU A 43 17.32 -6.09 -13.63
CA GLU A 43 16.58 -5.02 -12.94
C GLU A 43 15.07 -5.20 -13.16
N LEU A 44 14.28 -4.96 -12.11
CA LEU A 44 12.83 -4.80 -12.17
C LEU A 44 12.52 -3.31 -12.24
N VAL A 45 11.81 -2.89 -13.26
CA VAL A 45 11.33 -1.51 -13.42
C VAL A 45 9.81 -1.50 -13.33
N LEU A 46 9.26 -0.62 -12.52
CA LEU A 46 7.82 -0.46 -12.32
C LEU A 46 7.33 0.82 -12.99
N GLU A 47 6.12 0.78 -13.58
CA GLU A 47 5.41 1.96 -14.09
C GLU A 47 6.24 2.81 -15.09
N ASN A 48 7.01 2.18 -15.99
CA ASN A 48 7.79 2.89 -17.01
C ASN A 48 7.07 2.89 -18.37
N THR A 49 7.29 1.86 -19.19
CA THR A 49 6.64 1.71 -20.49
C THR A 49 5.30 0.99 -20.33
N GLU A 50 5.28 -0.03 -19.49
CA GLU A 50 4.12 -0.82 -19.10
C GLU A 50 4.06 -0.91 -17.56
N ASP A 51 3.14 -1.69 -17.01
CA ASP A 51 2.98 -1.80 -15.55
C ASP A 51 4.28 -2.26 -14.86
N PHE A 52 5.02 -3.19 -15.51
CA PHE A 52 6.41 -3.47 -15.14
C PHE A 52 7.21 -4.11 -16.27
N GLU A 53 8.54 -4.06 -16.14
CA GLU A 53 9.50 -4.60 -17.10
C GLU A 53 10.64 -5.32 -16.37
N ILE A 54 11.20 -6.33 -17.01
CA ILE A 54 12.50 -6.90 -16.61
C ILE A 54 13.54 -6.48 -17.63
N LEU A 55 14.61 -5.86 -17.13
CA LEU A 55 15.78 -5.53 -17.91
C LEU A 55 16.91 -6.52 -17.65
N ALA A 56 17.70 -6.78 -18.67
CA ALA A 56 19.01 -7.44 -18.54
C ALA A 56 20.04 -6.61 -19.32
N THR A 57 21.12 -6.21 -18.65
CA THR A 57 22.15 -5.35 -19.25
C THR A 57 21.55 -4.07 -19.88
N LYS A 58 20.65 -3.41 -19.14
CA LYS A 58 19.91 -2.19 -19.57
C LYS A 58 19.00 -2.36 -20.78
N LYS A 59 18.71 -3.59 -21.19
CA LYS A 59 17.79 -3.90 -22.31
C LYS A 59 16.57 -4.60 -21.79
N THR A 60 15.40 -4.19 -22.21
CA THR A 60 14.14 -4.85 -21.87
C THR A 60 14.09 -6.25 -22.45
N ILE A 61 13.94 -7.25 -21.58
CA ILE A 61 13.79 -8.65 -21.97
C ILE A 61 12.36 -9.14 -21.86
N SER A 62 11.54 -8.49 -21.00
CA SER A 62 10.12 -8.74 -20.92
C SER A 62 9.35 -7.49 -20.53
N LEU A 63 8.16 -7.33 -21.10
CA LEU A 63 7.16 -6.29 -20.84
C LEU A 63 5.93 -6.95 -20.24
N HIS A 64 5.34 -6.33 -19.23
CA HIS A 64 4.23 -6.90 -18.50
C HIS A 64 3.12 -5.88 -18.27
N GLN A 65 1.93 -6.27 -18.68
CA GLN A 65 0.70 -5.54 -18.41
C GLN A 65 -0.15 -6.33 -17.42
N VAL A 66 -0.60 -5.68 -16.36
CA VAL A 66 -1.40 -6.31 -15.30
C VAL A 66 -2.79 -5.67 -15.25
N LYS A 67 -3.83 -6.48 -15.27
CA LYS A 67 -5.22 -5.99 -15.22
C LYS A 67 -6.05 -6.73 -14.18
N ALA A 68 -6.35 -6.05 -13.09
CA ALA A 68 -7.22 -6.51 -12.01
C ALA A 68 -8.70 -6.19 -12.31
N LEU A 69 -9.23 -6.75 -13.41
CA LEU A 69 -10.62 -6.54 -13.81
C LEU A 69 -11.46 -7.79 -13.55
N GLN A 70 -12.68 -7.61 -13.03
CA GLN A 70 -13.65 -8.71 -12.87
C GLN A 70 -14.28 -9.14 -14.21
N ASP A 71 -14.27 -8.24 -15.20
CA ASP A 71 -14.79 -8.52 -16.53
C ASP A 71 -13.79 -9.40 -17.30
N SER A 72 -14.31 -10.42 -18.00
CA SER A 72 -13.54 -11.33 -18.84
C SER A 72 -13.64 -11.01 -20.33
N SER A 73 -14.41 -9.99 -20.73
CA SER A 73 -14.60 -9.64 -22.12
C SER A 73 -13.31 -9.07 -22.75
N PHE A 74 -12.97 -9.47 -23.96
CA PHE A 74 -11.82 -8.94 -24.71
C PHE A 74 -11.83 -7.41 -24.79
N SER A 75 -13.02 -6.81 -24.94
CA SER A 75 -13.18 -5.35 -25.07
C SER A 75 -12.63 -4.58 -23.86
N SER A 76 -12.64 -5.16 -22.67
CA SER A 76 -12.10 -4.54 -21.45
C SER A 76 -10.58 -4.52 -21.43
N TYR A 77 -9.93 -5.40 -22.19
CA TYR A 77 -8.47 -5.53 -22.26
C TYR A 77 -7.88 -4.95 -23.55
N GLN A 78 -8.68 -4.71 -24.58
CA GLN A 78 -8.23 -4.34 -25.94
C GLN A 78 -7.25 -3.15 -25.96
N ASN A 79 -7.45 -2.11 -25.12
CA ASN A 79 -6.57 -0.95 -25.11
C ASN A 79 -5.20 -1.28 -24.51
N ALA A 80 -5.15 -2.10 -23.47
CA ALA A 80 -3.91 -2.57 -22.87
C ALA A 80 -3.13 -3.48 -23.84
N LEU A 81 -3.83 -4.41 -24.49
CA LEU A 81 -3.27 -5.30 -25.50
C LEU A 81 -2.76 -4.54 -26.73
N PHE A 82 -3.47 -3.47 -27.12
CA PHE A 82 -3.05 -2.57 -28.18
C PHE A 82 -1.75 -1.84 -27.82
N GLY A 83 -1.63 -1.34 -26.59
CA GLY A 83 -0.43 -0.66 -26.10
C GLY A 83 0.79 -1.58 -26.09
N ILE A 84 0.70 -2.73 -25.42
CA ILE A 84 1.83 -3.67 -25.33
C ILE A 84 2.26 -4.22 -26.69
N ALA A 85 1.34 -4.38 -27.65
CA ALA A 85 1.69 -4.80 -29.02
C ALA A 85 2.56 -3.76 -29.74
N ILE A 86 2.30 -2.47 -29.52
CA ILE A 86 3.11 -1.37 -30.04
C ILE A 86 4.51 -1.41 -29.43
N GLU A 87 4.60 -1.53 -28.11
CA GLU A 87 5.89 -1.54 -27.42
C GLU A 87 6.72 -2.78 -27.79
N LEU A 88 6.10 -3.94 -27.97
CA LEU A 88 6.79 -5.15 -28.46
C LEU A 88 7.34 -4.99 -29.88
N LYS A 89 6.70 -4.20 -30.73
CA LYS A 89 7.29 -3.92 -32.06
C LYS A 89 8.51 -3.02 -31.95
N LYS A 90 8.53 -2.07 -31.00
CA LYS A 90 9.71 -1.25 -30.73
C LYS A 90 10.84 -2.08 -30.11
N GLU A 91 10.49 -2.92 -29.11
CA GLU A 91 11.41 -3.79 -28.36
C GLU A 91 11.48 -5.19 -28.99
N GLN A 92 12.19 -5.31 -30.13
CA GLN A 92 12.18 -6.52 -30.99
C GLN A 92 12.58 -7.83 -30.30
N LYS A 93 13.30 -7.78 -29.16
CA LYS A 93 13.78 -8.96 -28.43
C LYS A 93 12.97 -9.25 -27.16
N ALA A 94 12.13 -8.34 -26.72
CA ALA A 94 11.34 -8.51 -25.53
C ALA A 94 10.17 -9.49 -25.76
N LYS A 95 9.82 -10.24 -24.71
CA LYS A 95 8.57 -10.99 -24.61
C LYS A 95 7.51 -10.12 -23.95
N GLY A 96 6.27 -10.21 -24.37
CA GLY A 96 5.14 -9.52 -23.77
C GLY A 96 4.24 -10.49 -23.00
N HIS A 97 3.85 -10.10 -21.81
CA HIS A 97 2.93 -10.88 -21.00
C HIS A 97 1.78 -10.00 -20.50
N ILE A 98 0.57 -10.53 -20.63
CA ILE A 98 -0.57 -9.94 -19.92
C ILE A 98 -0.92 -10.84 -18.73
N HIS A 99 -1.07 -10.21 -17.58
CA HIS A 99 -1.51 -10.85 -16.33
C HIS A 99 -2.90 -10.35 -15.99
N THR A 100 -3.82 -11.26 -15.74
CA THR A 100 -5.22 -10.90 -15.50
C THR A 100 -5.77 -11.57 -14.25
N TRP A 101 -6.72 -10.92 -13.61
CA TRP A 101 -7.45 -11.49 -12.49
C TRP A 101 -8.45 -12.58 -12.94
N LYS A 102 -9.06 -12.40 -14.13
CA LYS A 102 -10.01 -13.37 -14.73
C LYS A 102 -9.52 -13.76 -16.11
N LYS A 103 -9.89 -14.96 -16.53
CA LYS A 103 -9.56 -15.43 -17.88
C LYS A 103 -10.13 -14.50 -18.94
N ILE A 104 -9.30 -14.05 -19.87
CA ILE A 104 -9.78 -13.29 -21.04
C ILE A 104 -10.52 -14.26 -21.96
N ASN A 105 -11.74 -13.90 -22.34
CA ASN A 105 -12.52 -14.62 -23.34
C ASN A 105 -12.44 -13.86 -24.69
N PRO A 106 -11.54 -14.27 -25.59
CA PRO A 106 -11.53 -13.74 -26.94
C PRO A 106 -12.78 -14.19 -27.69
N ASN A 107 -12.95 -13.73 -28.93
CA ASN A 107 -14.01 -14.23 -29.77
C ASN A 107 -13.91 -15.79 -29.83
N PRO A 108 -15.02 -16.53 -29.65
CA PRO A 108 -15.01 -18.00 -29.58
C PRO A 108 -14.33 -18.72 -30.74
N THR A 109 -14.23 -18.05 -31.89
CA THR A 109 -13.61 -18.60 -33.11
C THR A 109 -12.16 -18.15 -33.34
N LYS A 110 -11.57 -17.33 -32.41
CA LYS A 110 -10.26 -16.71 -32.60
C LYS A 110 -9.41 -16.86 -31.36
N THR A 111 -8.12 -16.96 -31.58
CA THR A 111 -7.12 -16.85 -30.53
C THR A 111 -7.02 -15.41 -30.00
N LEU A 112 -6.37 -15.21 -28.86
CA LEU A 112 -6.09 -13.87 -28.35
C LEU A 112 -5.28 -13.05 -29.35
N THR A 113 -4.25 -13.65 -29.95
CA THR A 113 -3.38 -13.01 -30.96
C THR A 113 -4.16 -12.55 -32.18
N GLU A 114 -5.06 -13.39 -32.70
CA GLU A 114 -5.93 -13.02 -33.82
C GLU A 114 -6.90 -11.92 -33.45
N SER A 115 -7.45 -11.93 -32.26
CA SER A 115 -8.34 -10.86 -31.76
C SER A 115 -7.62 -9.52 -31.64
N ILE A 116 -6.35 -9.52 -31.22
CA ILE A 116 -5.51 -8.30 -31.17
C ILE A 116 -5.19 -7.82 -32.59
N ALA A 117 -4.84 -8.73 -33.50
CA ALA A 117 -4.56 -8.38 -34.90
C ALA A 117 -5.77 -7.71 -35.57
N ASP A 118 -6.97 -8.27 -35.34
CA ASP A 118 -8.21 -7.68 -35.87
C ASP A 118 -8.49 -6.30 -35.27
N ASP A 119 -8.28 -6.14 -33.97
CA ASP A 119 -8.50 -4.86 -33.31
C ASP A 119 -7.56 -3.76 -33.84
N ILE A 120 -6.30 -4.11 -34.13
CA ILE A 120 -5.34 -3.22 -34.79
C ILE A 120 -5.75 -2.97 -36.24
N ALA A 121 -6.15 -4.02 -36.96
CA ALA A 121 -6.60 -3.91 -38.36
C ALA A 121 -7.83 -3.00 -38.50
N ASN A 122 -8.76 -3.03 -37.54
CA ASN A 122 -9.90 -2.13 -37.49
C ASN A 122 -9.46 -0.65 -37.38
N VAL A 123 -8.47 -0.35 -36.60
CA VAL A 123 -7.90 1.01 -36.44
C VAL A 123 -7.24 1.47 -37.74
N VAL A 124 -6.50 0.59 -38.41
CA VAL A 124 -5.88 0.87 -39.73
C VAL A 124 -6.96 1.08 -40.79
N THR A 125 -7.96 0.21 -40.84
CA THR A 125 -9.09 0.27 -41.79
C THR A 125 -9.89 1.55 -41.61
N GLU A 126 -10.20 1.93 -40.37
CA GLU A 126 -10.86 3.20 -40.06
C GLU A 126 -10.09 4.37 -40.65
N TYR A 127 -8.77 4.43 -40.50
CA TYR A 127 -7.95 5.51 -41.03
C TYR A 127 -7.91 5.53 -42.59
N ARG A 128 -7.82 4.36 -43.21
CA ARG A 128 -7.74 4.23 -44.70
C ARG A 128 -9.01 4.67 -45.40
N TYR A 129 -10.15 4.27 -44.87
CA TYR A 129 -11.44 4.39 -45.56
C TYR A 129 -12.35 5.50 -45.02
N SER A 130 -11.94 6.20 -43.97
CA SER A 130 -12.70 7.32 -43.43
C SER A 130 -12.70 8.51 -44.42
N ALA A 131 -13.86 9.11 -44.65
CA ALA A 131 -13.99 10.35 -45.38
C ALA A 131 -13.30 11.55 -44.67
N ASP A 132 -13.26 11.53 -43.37
CA ASP A 132 -12.57 12.53 -42.54
C ASP A 132 -11.51 11.83 -41.65
N LYS A 133 -10.31 11.76 -42.18
CA LYS A 133 -9.19 11.11 -41.50
C LYS A 133 -8.87 11.74 -40.13
N SER A 134 -9.10 13.04 -39.98
CA SER A 134 -8.78 13.76 -38.74
C SER A 134 -9.59 13.29 -37.53
N LYS A 135 -10.74 12.64 -37.75
CA LYS A 135 -11.61 12.09 -36.70
C LYS A 135 -11.32 10.63 -36.36
N THR A 136 -10.37 10.00 -37.04
CA THR A 136 -10.00 8.60 -36.79
C THR A 136 -9.03 8.47 -35.62
N VAL A 137 -8.83 7.24 -35.12
CA VAL A 137 -7.85 6.96 -34.02
C VAL A 137 -6.45 7.42 -34.43
N ILE A 138 -6.00 7.12 -35.63
CA ILE A 138 -4.67 7.48 -36.13
C ILE A 138 -4.61 8.95 -36.53
N GLY A 139 -5.63 9.47 -37.21
CA GLY A 139 -5.62 10.84 -37.70
C GLY A 139 -5.66 11.92 -36.63
N ASP A 140 -6.27 11.63 -35.47
CA ASP A 140 -6.32 12.55 -34.31
C ASP A 140 -5.04 12.54 -33.48
N VAL A 141 -3.98 11.82 -33.86
CA VAL A 141 -2.75 11.73 -33.09
C VAL A 141 -2.08 13.11 -32.93
N LEU A 142 -2.10 13.95 -33.94
CA LEU A 142 -1.58 15.31 -33.90
C LEU A 142 -2.60 16.36 -33.40
N GLY A 143 -3.82 15.94 -33.11
CA GLY A 143 -4.91 16.81 -32.65
C GLY A 143 -4.70 17.26 -31.18
N ASN A 144 -5.40 18.37 -30.83
CA ASN A 144 -5.29 18.99 -29.51
C ASN A 144 -6.46 18.63 -28.56
N SER A 145 -7.22 17.57 -28.85
CA SER A 145 -8.32 17.15 -27.96
C SER A 145 -7.82 16.84 -26.57
N LYS A 146 -8.46 17.43 -25.53
CA LYS A 146 -8.17 17.14 -24.13
C LYS A 146 -8.67 15.76 -23.71
N ASN A 147 -9.68 15.22 -24.39
CA ASN A 147 -10.25 13.90 -24.14
C ASN A 147 -10.26 13.06 -25.43
N PRO A 148 -9.10 12.61 -25.91
CA PRO A 148 -9.02 11.77 -27.11
C PRO A 148 -9.58 10.37 -26.82
N ARG A 149 -9.89 9.61 -27.87
CA ARG A 149 -10.16 8.17 -27.72
C ARG A 149 -8.96 7.47 -27.06
N LYS A 150 -9.19 6.44 -26.24
CA LYS A 150 -8.12 5.75 -25.49
C LYS A 150 -6.96 5.30 -26.37
N LYS A 151 -7.25 4.69 -27.53
CA LYS A 151 -6.20 4.29 -28.49
C LYS A 151 -5.45 5.49 -29.09
N THR A 152 -6.13 6.60 -29.37
CA THR A 152 -5.47 7.84 -29.80
C THR A 152 -4.50 8.34 -28.71
N ALA A 153 -4.91 8.32 -27.43
CA ALA A 153 -4.03 8.70 -26.32
C ALA A 153 -2.78 7.81 -26.26
N ILE A 154 -2.94 6.49 -26.41
CA ILE A 154 -1.83 5.53 -26.47
C ILE A 154 -0.89 5.88 -27.64
N LEU A 155 -1.44 6.11 -28.83
CA LEU A 155 -0.62 6.47 -30.00
C LEU A 155 0.11 7.81 -29.85
N ARG A 156 -0.51 8.82 -29.21
CA ARG A 156 0.16 10.11 -28.90
C ARG A 156 1.38 9.92 -27.99
N LEU A 157 1.25 9.07 -26.99
CA LEU A 157 2.36 8.74 -26.06
C LEU A 157 3.44 7.92 -26.77
N ALA A 158 3.05 6.93 -27.55
CA ALA A 158 3.98 6.02 -28.22
C ALA A 158 4.73 6.68 -29.39
N PHE A 159 4.13 7.71 -30.05
CA PHE A 159 4.62 8.34 -31.27
C PHE A 159 4.53 9.87 -31.22
N PRO A 160 5.19 10.54 -30.27
CA PRO A 160 5.10 11.99 -30.14
C PRO A 160 5.61 12.68 -31.41
N GLY A 161 4.74 13.49 -32.06
CA GLY A 161 5.08 14.26 -33.26
C GLY A 161 5.25 13.45 -34.56
N ILE A 162 4.95 12.16 -34.55
CA ILE A 162 5.02 11.32 -35.76
C ILE A 162 3.76 11.48 -36.62
N LEU A 163 3.96 11.55 -37.92
CA LEU A 163 2.85 11.71 -38.92
C LEU A 163 1.95 10.47 -38.93
N PRO A 164 0.62 10.65 -39.06
CA PRO A 164 -0.37 9.57 -39.09
C PRO A 164 -0.06 8.44 -40.09
N ASP A 165 0.42 8.75 -41.30
CA ASP A 165 0.74 7.72 -42.32
C ASP A 165 1.89 6.80 -41.88
N LYS A 166 2.86 7.31 -41.13
CA LYS A 166 3.94 6.47 -40.57
C LYS A 166 3.41 5.54 -39.48
N ILE A 167 2.48 6.04 -38.66
CA ILE A 167 1.82 5.24 -37.60
C ILE A 167 0.94 4.17 -38.25
N GLU A 168 0.21 4.52 -39.30
CA GLU A 168 -0.61 3.56 -40.07
C GLU A 168 0.26 2.41 -40.58
N ASN A 169 1.38 2.70 -41.26
CA ASN A 169 2.31 1.68 -41.73
C ASN A 169 2.85 0.80 -40.62
N PHE A 170 3.22 1.40 -39.47
CA PHE A 170 3.71 0.68 -38.32
C PHE A 170 2.64 -0.30 -37.77
N LEU A 171 1.39 0.13 -37.63
CA LEU A 171 0.30 -0.71 -37.18
C LEU A 171 -0.08 -1.78 -38.20
N CYS A 172 -0.03 -1.45 -39.48
CA CYS A 172 -0.29 -2.39 -40.58
C CYS A 172 0.69 -3.57 -40.54
N ASP A 173 1.97 -3.34 -40.25
CA ASP A 173 2.96 -4.41 -40.12
C ASP A 173 2.65 -5.36 -38.97
N ILE A 174 2.13 -4.83 -37.83
CA ILE A 174 1.72 -5.67 -36.70
C ILE A 174 0.53 -6.55 -37.09
N CYS A 175 -0.58 -5.96 -37.59
CA CYS A 175 -1.82 -6.71 -37.85
C CYS A 175 -1.72 -7.65 -39.06
N THR A 176 -0.76 -7.46 -39.93
CA THR A 176 -0.50 -8.35 -41.07
C THR A 176 0.59 -9.38 -40.80
N TYR A 177 1.08 -9.48 -39.54
CA TYR A 177 2.14 -10.40 -39.12
C TYR A 177 3.44 -10.26 -39.94
N LYS A 178 3.72 -9.06 -40.45
CA LYS A 178 5.01 -8.77 -41.10
C LYS A 178 6.18 -8.70 -40.12
N ASP A 179 5.86 -8.58 -38.85
CA ASP A 179 6.83 -8.67 -37.76
C ASP A 179 6.43 -9.72 -36.73
N THR A 180 7.26 -9.92 -35.69
CA THR A 180 7.05 -10.92 -34.66
C THR A 180 6.42 -10.38 -33.38
N ALA A 181 5.90 -9.15 -33.34
CA ALA A 181 5.39 -8.54 -32.12
C ALA A 181 4.27 -9.39 -31.50
N LEU A 182 3.25 -9.73 -32.28
CA LEU A 182 2.13 -10.51 -31.76
C LEU A 182 2.49 -11.95 -31.38
N SER A 183 3.46 -12.57 -32.07
CA SER A 183 3.92 -13.94 -31.70
C SER A 183 4.69 -13.97 -30.37
N ARG A 184 5.15 -12.82 -29.88
CA ARG A 184 5.86 -12.66 -28.61
C ARG A 184 4.94 -12.20 -27.47
N LEU A 185 3.67 -11.88 -27.76
CA LEU A 185 2.66 -11.49 -26.79
C LEU A 185 1.80 -12.69 -26.39
N ASN A 186 1.78 -12.98 -25.09
CA ASN A 186 1.03 -14.13 -24.58
C ASN A 186 0.31 -13.77 -23.28
N ASN A 187 -0.81 -14.45 -22.99
CA ASN A 187 -1.28 -14.58 -21.63
C ASN A 187 -0.19 -15.26 -20.81
N PHE A 188 0.07 -14.72 -19.60
CA PHE A 188 0.99 -15.39 -18.69
C PHE A 188 0.33 -16.65 -18.14
N THR A 189 0.96 -17.80 -18.37
CA THR A 189 0.50 -19.06 -17.81
C THR A 189 1.21 -19.34 -16.49
N TYR A 190 0.43 -19.43 -15.42
CA TYR A 190 0.92 -19.77 -14.09
C TYR A 190 1.25 -21.27 -13.99
N PRO A 191 2.06 -21.71 -12.98
CA PRO A 191 2.47 -23.12 -12.83
C PRO A 191 1.31 -24.12 -12.69
N ASP A 192 0.14 -23.67 -12.27
CA ASP A 192 -1.09 -24.48 -12.20
C ASP A 192 -1.80 -24.64 -13.55
N GLY A 193 -1.25 -24.10 -14.62
CA GLY A 193 -1.80 -24.14 -15.97
C GLY A 193 -2.85 -23.06 -16.27
N ASN A 194 -3.18 -22.20 -15.30
CA ASN A 194 -4.13 -21.10 -15.50
C ASN A 194 -3.46 -19.91 -16.18
N GLU A 195 -4.20 -19.27 -17.11
CA GLU A 195 -3.79 -18.01 -17.77
C GLU A 195 -4.26 -16.76 -17.01
N TYR A 196 -4.68 -16.92 -15.77
CA TYR A 196 -5.14 -15.86 -14.87
C TYR A 196 -4.78 -16.21 -13.43
N CYS A 197 -4.81 -15.21 -12.54
CA CYS A 197 -4.61 -15.40 -11.11
C CYS A 197 -5.53 -14.47 -10.33
N GLU A 198 -6.31 -15.03 -9.42
CA GLU A 198 -7.18 -14.23 -8.56
C GLU A 198 -6.39 -13.41 -7.53
N LEU A 199 -7.00 -12.29 -7.05
CA LEU A 199 -6.33 -11.37 -6.11
C LEU A 199 -5.84 -12.06 -4.83
N GLU A 200 -6.60 -13.05 -4.35
CA GLU A 200 -6.26 -13.79 -3.13
C GLU A 200 -5.17 -14.84 -3.38
N GLU A 201 -5.19 -15.45 -4.56
CA GLU A 201 -4.27 -16.52 -4.92
C GLU A 201 -2.83 -16.03 -5.16
N ILE A 202 -2.64 -14.79 -5.61
CA ILE A 202 -1.30 -14.26 -5.92
C ILE A 202 -0.38 -14.29 -4.69
N ASN A 203 -0.92 -14.09 -3.49
CA ASN A 203 -0.16 -14.17 -2.25
C ASN A 203 0.41 -15.58 -2.05
N THR A 204 -0.42 -16.60 -2.25
CA THR A 204 0.00 -18.01 -2.13
C THR A 204 1.04 -18.38 -3.18
N LYS A 205 0.83 -17.96 -4.43
CA LYS A 205 1.79 -18.20 -5.52
C LYS A 205 3.14 -17.51 -5.23
N LEU A 206 3.12 -16.29 -4.73
CA LEU A 206 4.33 -15.55 -4.38
C LEU A 206 5.09 -16.21 -3.23
N LYS A 207 4.39 -16.60 -2.16
CA LYS A 207 4.99 -17.35 -1.04
C LYS A 207 5.59 -18.68 -1.49
N THR A 208 4.96 -19.35 -2.46
CA THR A 208 5.49 -20.58 -3.07
C THR A 208 6.81 -20.30 -3.81
N GLU A 209 6.90 -19.21 -4.58
CA GLU A 209 8.15 -18.84 -5.25
C GLU A 209 9.25 -18.44 -4.25
N LEU A 210 8.90 -17.77 -3.14
CA LEU A 210 9.84 -17.49 -2.04
C LEU A 210 10.38 -18.78 -1.43
N SER A 211 9.50 -19.73 -1.09
CA SER A 211 9.91 -21.03 -0.55
C SER A 211 10.90 -21.76 -1.47
N LYS A 212 10.63 -21.75 -2.79
CA LYS A 212 11.56 -22.31 -3.78
C LYS A 212 12.92 -21.60 -3.79
N ALA A 213 12.93 -20.28 -3.69
CA ALA A 213 14.17 -19.49 -3.67
C ALA A 213 14.99 -19.77 -2.41
N PHE A 214 14.33 -19.86 -1.23
CA PHE A 214 14.99 -20.21 0.03
C PHE A 214 15.65 -21.59 -0.03
N LEU A 215 14.94 -22.60 -0.53
CA LEU A 215 15.51 -23.95 -0.70
C LEU A 215 16.74 -23.94 -1.60
N LYS A 216 16.73 -23.20 -2.72
CA LYS A 216 17.85 -23.09 -3.64
C LYS A 216 19.05 -22.34 -3.07
N LYS A 217 18.79 -21.37 -2.19
CA LYS A 217 19.82 -20.59 -1.51
C LYS A 217 20.24 -21.18 -0.16
N SER A 218 19.68 -22.34 0.24
CA SER A 218 19.93 -22.96 1.55
C SER A 218 19.60 -22.05 2.74
N VAL A 219 18.60 -21.20 2.58
CA VAL A 219 18.05 -20.34 3.64
C VAL A 219 16.96 -21.13 4.39
N VAL A 220 16.75 -20.78 5.67
CA VAL A 220 15.66 -21.35 6.46
C VAL A 220 14.32 -21.16 5.74
N ASN A 221 13.57 -22.25 5.60
CA ASN A 221 12.31 -22.28 4.84
C ASN A 221 11.12 -22.55 5.79
N SER A 222 11.03 -21.78 6.86
CA SER A 222 9.89 -21.81 7.78
C SER A 222 8.73 -20.95 7.25
N GLU A 223 7.52 -21.23 7.73
CA GLU A 223 6.36 -20.39 7.43
C GLU A 223 6.57 -18.95 7.90
N LYS A 224 7.22 -18.76 9.06
CA LYS A 224 7.57 -17.44 9.60
C LYS A 224 8.53 -16.71 8.67
N GLN A 225 9.62 -17.35 8.25
CA GLN A 225 10.59 -16.79 7.30
C GLN A 225 9.90 -16.35 5.98
N ILE A 226 9.05 -17.23 5.42
CA ILE A 226 8.31 -16.93 4.18
C ILE A 226 7.40 -15.73 4.35
N ASN A 227 6.60 -15.70 5.43
CA ASN A 227 5.67 -14.61 5.70
C ASN A 227 6.39 -13.28 5.89
N ASN A 228 7.49 -13.28 6.63
CA ASN A 228 8.28 -12.10 6.91
C ASN A 228 8.96 -11.56 5.65
N ALA A 229 9.58 -12.40 4.85
CA ALA A 229 10.17 -12.02 3.57
C ALA A 229 9.10 -11.50 2.59
N PHE A 230 7.94 -12.16 2.51
CA PHE A 230 6.81 -11.70 1.70
C PHE A 230 6.44 -10.24 2.01
N ASN A 231 6.30 -9.93 3.29
CA ASN A 231 5.94 -8.57 3.70
C ASN A 231 7.08 -7.56 3.46
N TYR A 232 8.32 -7.99 3.61
CA TYR A 232 9.47 -7.14 3.30
C TYR A 232 9.53 -6.81 1.81
N PHE A 233 9.19 -7.75 0.93
CA PHE A 233 9.04 -7.50 -0.50
C PHE A 233 7.95 -6.46 -0.80
N LEU A 234 6.80 -6.58 -0.15
CA LEU A 234 5.72 -5.58 -0.29
C LEU A 234 6.17 -4.19 0.16
N GLY A 235 6.86 -4.10 1.31
CA GLY A 235 7.44 -2.85 1.80
C GLY A 235 8.48 -2.25 0.83
N THR A 236 9.25 -3.09 0.16
CA THR A 236 10.22 -2.65 -0.85
C THR A 236 9.52 -2.02 -2.05
N ILE A 237 8.41 -2.59 -2.53
CA ILE A 237 7.61 -2.02 -3.61
C ILE A 237 6.97 -0.70 -3.18
N ASP A 238 6.34 -0.66 -2.02
CA ASP A 238 5.71 0.56 -1.48
C ASP A 238 6.72 1.71 -1.38
N LYS A 239 7.90 1.45 -0.82
CA LYS A 239 8.99 2.41 -0.75
C LYS A 239 9.42 2.88 -2.14
N HIS A 240 9.62 1.97 -3.08
CA HIS A 240 10.02 2.28 -4.46
C HIS A 240 9.00 3.19 -5.17
N ILE A 241 7.70 2.89 -5.06
CA ILE A 241 6.64 3.71 -5.66
C ILE A 241 6.58 5.10 -5.01
N THR A 242 6.76 5.17 -3.70
CA THR A 242 6.81 6.44 -2.96
C THR A 242 8.01 7.29 -3.42
N GLU A 243 9.21 6.72 -3.51
CA GLU A 243 10.42 7.40 -4.00
C GLU A 243 10.22 7.89 -5.43
N ARG A 244 9.67 7.06 -6.31
CA ARG A 244 9.34 7.45 -7.68
C ARG A 244 8.35 8.61 -7.74
N HIS A 245 7.35 8.63 -6.88
CA HIS A 245 6.38 9.74 -6.82
C HIS A 245 7.03 11.06 -6.39
N LEU A 246 7.96 11.00 -5.45
CA LEU A 246 8.69 12.17 -4.94
C LEU A 246 9.70 12.69 -5.97
N THR A 247 10.34 11.82 -6.75
CA THR A 247 11.41 12.16 -7.73
C THR A 247 10.87 12.47 -9.13
N LYS A 248 9.57 12.60 -9.31
CA LYS A 248 8.88 12.84 -10.60
C LYS A 248 9.50 13.87 -11.56
N LYS A 249 10.45 14.66 -11.14
CA LYS A 249 11.14 15.71 -11.92
C LYS A 249 12.39 15.24 -12.65
N GLU A 250 12.94 14.10 -12.29
CA GLU A 250 14.16 13.56 -12.90
C GLU A 250 13.81 12.39 -13.80
N LYS A 251 14.31 12.44 -15.03
CA LYS A 251 14.04 11.44 -16.09
C LYS A 251 14.72 10.10 -15.86
N ASP A 252 15.33 9.89 -14.70
CA ASP A 252 16.03 8.65 -14.41
C ASP A 252 15.02 7.54 -14.08
N ILE A 253 15.16 6.44 -14.81
CA ILE A 253 14.33 5.24 -14.61
C ILE A 253 14.75 4.63 -13.28
N LEU A 254 13.90 4.79 -12.27
CA LEU A 254 14.08 4.10 -11.00
C LEU A 254 13.85 2.60 -11.21
N SER A 255 14.84 1.79 -10.85
CA SER A 255 14.78 0.34 -10.94
C SER A 255 15.08 -0.32 -9.60
N ILE A 256 14.58 -1.55 -9.42
CA ILE A 256 14.95 -2.42 -8.31
C ILE A 256 15.93 -3.47 -8.84
N PRO A 257 17.22 -3.39 -8.49
CA PRO A 257 18.18 -4.41 -8.92
C PRO A 257 17.81 -5.80 -8.38
N PHE A 258 18.00 -6.84 -9.18
CA PHE A 258 17.76 -8.21 -8.71
C PHE A 258 18.70 -8.62 -7.58
N THR A 259 19.88 -8.02 -7.49
CA THR A 259 20.78 -8.17 -6.33
C THR A 259 20.09 -7.77 -5.04
N LYS A 260 19.26 -6.70 -5.05
CA LYS A 260 18.45 -6.30 -3.90
C LYS A 260 17.39 -7.34 -3.54
N LEU A 261 16.78 -7.98 -4.55
CA LEU A 261 15.82 -9.06 -4.30
C LEU A 261 16.52 -10.31 -3.74
N ILE A 262 17.74 -10.60 -4.19
CA ILE A 262 18.57 -11.68 -3.66
C ILE A 262 18.99 -11.40 -2.21
N GLU A 263 19.41 -10.17 -1.89
CA GLU A 263 19.69 -9.77 -0.50
C GLU A 263 18.49 -10.04 0.42
N ILE A 264 17.27 -9.74 -0.04
CA ILE A 264 16.06 -10.03 0.73
C ILE A 264 15.86 -11.54 0.90
N ILE A 265 16.11 -12.35 -0.14
CA ILE A 265 16.00 -13.81 -0.06
C ILE A 265 17.02 -14.39 0.92
N GLU A 266 18.23 -13.86 0.95
CA GLU A 266 19.33 -14.34 1.78
C GLU A 266 19.28 -13.85 3.23
N ASN A 267 18.41 -12.86 3.54
CA ASN A 267 18.24 -12.35 4.89
C ASN A 267 17.55 -13.38 5.79
N ASP A 268 18.02 -13.46 7.03
CA ASP A 268 17.33 -14.15 8.10
C ASP A 268 16.20 -13.26 8.66
N PHE A 269 14.97 -13.69 8.44
CA PHE A 269 13.76 -13.05 8.96
C PHE A 269 13.15 -13.81 10.15
N GLU A 270 13.85 -14.76 10.71
CA GLU A 270 13.44 -15.36 11.99
C GLU A 270 13.52 -14.30 13.10
N ASP A 271 14.49 -13.40 13.02
CA ASP A 271 14.57 -12.20 13.84
C ASP A 271 13.94 -11.00 13.11
N VAL A 272 12.79 -10.59 13.61
CA VAL A 272 11.96 -9.56 12.96
C VAL A 272 12.51 -8.15 13.24
N SER A 273 12.84 -7.40 12.19
CA SER A 273 13.23 -5.99 12.34
C SER A 273 12.07 -5.11 12.83
N SER A 274 12.39 -4.07 13.60
CA SER A 274 11.41 -3.08 14.06
C SER A 274 10.67 -2.39 12.91
N GLN A 275 11.35 -2.17 11.79
CA GLN A 275 10.75 -1.60 10.57
C GLN A 275 9.66 -2.49 9.98
N TYR A 276 9.90 -3.80 9.95
CA TYR A 276 8.91 -4.76 9.50
C TYR A 276 7.68 -4.78 10.41
N LEU A 277 7.90 -4.76 11.73
CA LEU A 277 6.81 -4.72 12.70
C LEU A 277 5.95 -3.46 12.52
N ALA A 278 6.59 -2.31 12.32
CA ALA A 278 5.89 -1.06 12.06
C ALA A 278 5.06 -1.12 10.75
N PHE A 279 5.60 -1.74 9.70
CA PHE A 279 4.88 -1.94 8.44
C PHE A 279 3.66 -2.87 8.60
N GLN A 280 3.82 -3.99 9.28
CA GLN A 280 2.73 -4.91 9.61
C GLN A 280 1.64 -4.19 10.42
N PHE A 281 2.06 -3.43 11.43
CA PHE A 281 1.16 -2.64 12.25
C PHE A 281 0.36 -1.65 11.39
N LYS A 282 1.03 -0.88 10.50
CA LYS A 282 0.35 0.11 9.65
C LYS A 282 -0.77 -0.53 8.84
N ASN A 283 -0.53 -1.68 8.22
CA ASN A 283 -1.53 -2.37 7.42
C ASN A 283 -2.74 -2.79 8.28
N GLN A 284 -2.49 -3.44 9.42
CA GLN A 284 -3.55 -3.88 10.32
C GLN A 284 -4.33 -2.70 10.93
N PHE A 285 -3.63 -1.62 11.25
CA PHE A 285 -4.25 -0.43 11.82
C PHE A 285 -5.15 0.27 10.81
N LEU A 286 -4.70 0.43 9.55
CA LEU A 286 -5.51 1.05 8.50
C LEU A 286 -6.71 0.17 8.08
N GLU A 287 -6.57 -1.15 8.10
CA GLU A 287 -7.69 -2.07 7.93
C GLU A 287 -8.84 -1.78 8.91
N LYS A 288 -8.51 -1.36 10.14
CA LYS A 288 -9.55 -1.04 11.14
C LYS A 288 -10.33 0.24 10.81
N PHE A 289 -9.74 1.20 10.11
CA PHE A 289 -10.50 2.33 9.57
C PHE A 289 -11.50 1.87 8.51
N ASP A 290 -11.05 1.02 7.59
CA ASP A 290 -11.90 0.52 6.50
C ASP A 290 -13.03 -0.36 7.05
N GLU A 291 -12.75 -1.22 8.04
CA GLU A 291 -13.73 -2.04 8.73
C GLU A 291 -14.79 -1.18 9.42
N PHE A 292 -14.38 -0.18 10.20
CA PHE A 292 -15.32 0.70 10.90
C PHE A 292 -16.15 1.54 9.93
N MET A 293 -15.55 2.08 8.86
CA MET A 293 -16.25 2.88 7.86
C MET A 293 -17.24 2.06 7.01
N SER A 294 -16.94 0.78 6.79
CA SER A 294 -17.78 -0.11 5.99
C SER A 294 -19.01 -0.61 6.75
N TYR A 295 -18.89 -0.73 8.08
CA TYR A 295 -19.95 -1.31 8.93
C TYR A 295 -20.18 -0.49 10.22
N PRO A 296 -20.47 0.82 10.14
CA PRO A 296 -20.58 1.68 11.33
C PRO A 296 -21.71 1.23 12.27
N GLU A 297 -22.77 0.62 11.74
CA GLU A 297 -23.89 0.10 12.52
C GLU A 297 -23.49 -1.04 13.48
N LEU A 298 -22.48 -1.84 13.14
CA LEU A 298 -21.94 -2.87 14.02
C LEU A 298 -21.30 -2.26 15.28
N TYR A 299 -20.81 -1.03 15.16
CA TYR A 299 -20.17 -0.28 16.23
C TYR A 299 -21.11 0.73 16.89
N LYS A 300 -22.42 0.57 16.68
CA LYS A 300 -23.49 1.43 17.25
C LYS A 300 -23.34 2.91 16.85
N GLN A 301 -22.83 3.16 15.67
CA GLN A 301 -22.74 4.49 15.10
C GLN A 301 -23.83 4.70 14.04
N PRO A 302 -24.43 5.90 13.95
CA PRO A 302 -25.38 6.19 12.88
C PRO A 302 -24.67 6.19 11.52
N LEU A 303 -25.36 5.75 10.48
CA LEU A 303 -24.90 5.94 9.11
C LEU A 303 -24.78 7.44 8.83
N LEU A 304 -23.71 7.82 8.16
CA LEU A 304 -23.53 9.21 7.72
C LEU A 304 -24.38 9.45 6.48
N ASP A 305 -25.11 10.55 6.47
CA ASP A 305 -25.82 11.03 5.28
C ASP A 305 -24.80 11.37 4.16
N GLU A 306 -25.21 11.16 2.91
CA GLU A 306 -24.39 11.53 1.75
C GLU A 306 -24.05 13.03 1.81
N GLY A 307 -22.76 13.36 1.81
CA GLY A 307 -22.26 14.74 1.83
C GLY A 307 -21.81 15.26 3.20
N VAL A 308 -22.04 14.53 4.29
CA VAL A 308 -21.49 14.89 5.61
C VAL A 308 -20.00 14.55 5.64
N SER A 309 -19.19 15.52 6.07
CA SER A 309 -17.75 15.33 6.28
C SER A 309 -17.54 14.24 7.35
N CYS A 310 -16.87 13.16 6.99
CA CYS A 310 -16.56 12.11 7.93
C CYS A 310 -15.22 12.42 8.62
N ASN A 311 -15.27 12.81 9.90
CA ASN A 311 -14.08 13.06 10.71
C ASN A 311 -13.08 11.90 10.66
N LEU A 312 -13.58 10.68 10.78
CA LEU A 312 -12.77 9.46 10.71
C LEU A 312 -12.04 9.32 9.37
N ARG A 313 -12.68 9.64 8.24
CA ARG A 313 -12.05 9.61 6.91
C ARG A 313 -10.92 10.64 6.79
N SER A 314 -11.12 11.83 7.34
CA SER A 314 -10.09 12.87 7.35
C SER A 314 -8.88 12.46 8.18
N ILE A 315 -9.08 11.83 9.35
CA ILE A 315 -8.02 11.29 10.20
C ILE A 315 -7.33 10.10 9.50
N SER A 316 -8.09 9.19 8.89
CA SER A 316 -7.53 8.08 8.11
C SER A 316 -6.60 8.59 7.00
N SER A 317 -7.04 9.61 6.26
CA SER A 317 -6.23 10.23 5.21
C SER A 317 -4.94 10.85 5.76
N LEU A 318 -5.01 11.53 6.92
CA LEU A 318 -3.85 12.10 7.60
C LEU A 318 -2.86 11.01 8.06
N LEU A 319 -3.36 9.93 8.68
CA LEU A 319 -2.51 8.89 9.24
C LEU A 319 -1.95 7.96 8.16
N SER A 320 -2.66 7.76 7.05
CA SER A 320 -2.23 6.89 5.95
C SER A 320 -0.97 7.39 5.23
N ILE A 321 -0.74 8.70 5.18
CA ILE A 321 0.46 9.28 4.56
C ILE A 321 1.71 9.19 5.43
N LEU A 322 1.57 8.88 6.73
CA LEU A 322 2.71 8.71 7.63
C LEU A 322 3.52 7.47 7.26
N THR A 323 4.85 7.51 7.47
CA THR A 323 5.64 6.28 7.37
C THR A 323 5.23 5.26 8.44
N PRO A 324 5.45 3.97 8.22
CA PRO A 324 5.08 2.95 9.21
C PRO A 324 5.64 3.22 10.61
N GLU A 325 6.90 3.65 10.69
CA GLU A 325 7.58 3.93 11.95
C GLU A 325 6.93 5.14 12.67
N VAL A 326 6.63 6.20 11.93
CA VAL A 326 5.99 7.41 12.48
C VAL A 326 4.58 7.09 12.96
N LEU A 327 3.81 6.29 12.20
CA LEU A 327 2.48 5.85 12.62
C LEU A 327 2.54 4.96 13.87
N TRP A 328 3.57 4.10 13.98
CA TRP A 328 3.80 3.30 15.17
C TRP A 328 4.05 4.17 16.42
N GLU A 329 4.85 5.25 16.28
CA GLU A 329 5.06 6.21 17.37
C GLU A 329 3.75 6.92 17.77
N HIS A 330 2.91 7.32 16.81
CA HIS A 330 1.57 7.88 17.10
C HIS A 330 0.71 6.88 17.87
N TYR A 331 0.71 5.62 17.45
CA TYR A 331 -0.07 4.58 18.12
C TYR A 331 0.36 4.36 19.56
N LYS A 332 1.65 4.37 19.83
CA LYS A 332 2.15 4.29 21.22
C LYS A 332 1.58 5.41 22.10
N CYS A 333 1.47 6.64 21.55
CA CYS A 333 0.84 7.74 22.25
C CYS A 333 -0.65 7.51 22.51
N PHE A 334 -1.38 6.85 21.62
CA PHE A 334 -2.79 6.48 21.85
C PHE A 334 -2.96 5.40 22.90
N CYS A 335 -1.89 4.71 23.29
CA CYS A 335 -1.88 3.64 24.30
C CYS A 335 -0.98 3.97 25.49
N PRO A 336 -1.17 5.13 26.18
CA PRO A 336 -0.24 5.58 27.22
C PRO A 336 -0.16 4.64 28.40
N HIS A 337 -1.16 3.80 28.61
CA HIS A 337 -1.26 2.82 29.70
C HIS A 337 -0.56 1.47 29.40
N GLN A 338 0.02 1.32 28.21
CA GLN A 338 0.66 0.08 27.75
C GLN A 338 2.15 0.31 27.50
N SER A 339 2.97 -0.64 27.91
CA SER A 339 4.38 -0.70 27.54
C SER A 339 4.52 -1.63 26.34
N PHE A 340 5.11 -1.10 25.26
CA PHE A 340 5.42 -1.88 24.08
C PHE A 340 6.88 -2.29 24.11
N ASP A 341 7.15 -3.51 24.55
CA ASP A 341 8.45 -4.13 24.35
C ASP A 341 8.53 -4.62 22.91
N ILE A 342 9.49 -4.09 22.17
CA ILE A 342 9.88 -4.66 20.88
C ILE A 342 10.67 -5.93 21.20
N SER A 343 9.95 -7.00 21.57
CA SER A 343 10.56 -8.33 21.63
C SER A 343 10.62 -8.86 20.20
N ASN A 344 11.65 -9.64 19.89
CA ASN A 344 11.87 -10.27 18.59
C ASN A 344 10.78 -11.29 18.21
N ASN A 345 9.67 -11.31 18.91
CA ASN A 345 8.54 -12.20 18.65
C ASN A 345 7.35 -11.39 18.14
N LEU A 346 6.98 -11.60 16.86
CA LEU A 346 5.85 -10.97 16.17
C LEU A 346 4.54 -10.99 16.96
N THR A 347 4.25 -12.07 17.66
CA THR A 347 3.01 -12.23 18.43
C THR A 347 2.97 -11.37 19.69
N THR A 348 4.13 -11.04 20.26
CA THR A 348 4.23 -10.19 21.46
C THR A 348 4.59 -8.74 21.16
N ALA A 349 5.32 -8.49 20.07
CA ALA A 349 5.70 -7.14 19.63
C ALA A 349 4.51 -6.33 19.11
N LEU A 350 3.53 -7.01 18.49
CA LEU A 350 2.26 -6.42 18.08
C LEU A 350 1.17 -6.72 19.14
N ASN A 351 1.45 -6.57 20.41
CA ASN A 351 0.42 -6.65 21.45
C ASN A 351 -0.55 -5.45 21.32
N VAL A 352 -0.96 -5.21 20.07
CA VAL A 352 -1.93 -4.22 19.67
C VAL A 352 -3.30 -4.80 20.00
N ASN A 353 -3.98 -4.21 20.95
CA ASN A 353 -5.37 -4.53 21.18
C ASN A 353 -6.21 -3.90 20.06
N LEU A 354 -6.36 -4.62 18.94
CA LEU A 354 -7.14 -4.18 17.78
C LEU A 354 -8.60 -3.94 18.11
N ASP A 355 -9.15 -4.62 19.12
CA ASP A 355 -10.51 -4.37 19.60
C ASP A 355 -10.61 -2.99 20.25
N SER A 356 -9.63 -2.61 21.07
CA SER A 356 -9.59 -1.26 21.64
C SER A 356 -9.35 -0.18 20.60
N VAL A 357 -8.61 -0.48 19.52
CA VAL A 357 -8.51 0.40 18.36
C VAL A 357 -9.89 0.59 17.74
N LEU A 358 -10.56 -0.51 17.42
CA LEU A 358 -11.83 -0.50 16.70
C LEU A 358 -12.98 0.10 17.53
N PHE A 359 -13.15 -0.37 18.78
CA PHE A 359 -14.30 0.01 19.61
C PHE A 359 -14.11 1.32 20.38
N VAL A 360 -12.86 1.77 20.61
CA VAL A 360 -12.58 2.98 21.40
C VAL A 360 -12.00 4.09 20.53
N LEU A 361 -10.82 3.86 19.93
CA LEU A 361 -10.09 4.90 19.22
C LEU A 361 -10.85 5.37 17.96
N MET A 362 -11.37 4.43 17.15
CA MET A 362 -12.14 4.78 15.95
C MET A 362 -13.42 5.54 16.28
N LYS A 363 -14.08 5.20 17.39
CA LYS A 363 -15.25 5.92 17.90
C LYS A 363 -14.90 7.37 18.28
N ILE A 364 -13.77 7.59 18.96
CA ILE A 364 -13.28 8.94 19.29
C ILE A 364 -13.05 9.76 18.00
N PHE A 365 -12.35 9.16 17.03
CA PHE A 365 -12.07 9.78 15.73
C PHE A 365 -13.32 10.05 14.90
N TYR A 366 -14.35 9.23 15.07
CA TYR A 366 -15.64 9.42 14.39
C TYR A 366 -16.45 10.57 14.98
N GLU A 367 -16.50 10.68 16.33
CA GLU A 367 -17.40 11.59 17.04
C GLU A 367 -16.84 13.01 17.20
N ILE A 368 -15.51 13.21 17.22
CA ILE A 368 -14.89 14.52 17.47
C ILE A 368 -14.52 15.19 16.15
N ASP A 369 -14.80 16.50 16.05
CA ASP A 369 -14.55 17.29 14.85
C ASP A 369 -13.06 17.28 14.46
N PHE A 370 -12.77 16.86 13.24
CA PHE A 370 -11.42 16.85 12.68
C PHE A 370 -10.76 18.23 12.68
N ASN A 371 -11.54 19.30 12.50
CA ASN A 371 -11.01 20.69 12.51
C ASN A 371 -10.41 21.11 13.86
N LYS A 372 -10.66 20.37 14.94
CA LYS A 372 -10.04 20.57 16.26
C LYS A 372 -8.73 19.80 16.42
N THR A 373 -8.30 19.06 15.41
CA THR A 373 -7.10 18.24 15.45
C THR A 373 -5.85 19.09 15.25
N ILE A 374 -4.86 18.87 16.11
CA ILE A 374 -3.50 19.35 15.94
C ILE A 374 -2.61 18.14 15.71
N HIS A 375 -1.96 18.12 14.56
CA HIS A 375 -0.97 17.11 14.21
C HIS A 375 0.41 17.74 14.19
N SER A 376 1.33 17.16 14.95
CA SER A 376 2.74 17.54 14.98
C SER A 376 3.59 16.39 14.50
N SER A 377 4.24 16.56 13.36
CA SER A 377 5.20 15.59 12.82
C SER A 377 6.48 15.50 13.67
N SER A 378 6.86 16.58 14.34
CA SER A 378 8.06 16.63 15.18
C SER A 378 7.91 15.87 16.51
N THR A 379 6.67 15.78 17.04
CA THR A 379 6.37 15.09 18.29
C THR A 379 5.66 13.76 18.12
N SER A 380 5.40 13.34 16.87
CA SER A 380 4.65 12.13 16.54
C SER A 380 3.33 12.01 17.30
N ARG A 381 2.61 13.14 17.43
CA ARG A 381 1.35 13.22 18.20
C ARG A 381 0.20 13.74 17.36
N LEU A 382 -0.98 13.20 17.62
CA LEU A 382 -2.25 13.71 17.18
C LEU A 382 -3.10 13.97 18.41
N VAL A 383 -3.45 15.23 18.65
CA VAL A 383 -4.26 15.68 19.77
C VAL A 383 -5.39 16.58 19.30
N TYR A 384 -6.40 16.76 20.13
CA TYR A 384 -7.44 17.76 19.91
C TYR A 384 -7.21 18.97 20.79
N GLN A 385 -7.57 20.14 20.29
CA GLN A 385 -7.51 21.40 21.02
C GLN A 385 -8.68 22.30 20.63
N THR A 386 -9.16 23.09 21.56
CA THR A 386 -10.18 24.11 21.28
C THR A 386 -9.61 25.51 21.47
N PRO A 387 -9.97 26.51 20.63
CA PRO A 387 -9.61 27.91 20.84
C PRO A 387 -10.10 28.50 22.18
N LEU A 388 -11.15 27.90 22.75
CA LEU A 388 -11.68 28.31 24.06
C LEU A 388 -10.76 27.96 25.23
N ARG A 389 -9.87 26.99 25.05
CA ARG A 389 -8.90 26.54 26.05
C ARG A 389 -7.56 26.23 25.36
N PRO A 390 -6.83 27.27 24.93
CA PRO A 390 -5.65 27.09 24.08
C PRO A 390 -4.47 26.35 24.76
N GLY A 391 -4.51 26.19 26.09
CA GLY A 391 -3.52 25.39 26.84
C GLY A 391 -3.91 23.94 27.06
N ASP A 392 -5.14 23.53 26.76
CA ASP A 392 -5.63 22.18 27.01
C ASP A 392 -5.46 21.31 25.78
N GLN A 393 -4.68 20.24 25.90
CA GLN A 393 -4.50 19.22 24.88
C GLN A 393 -5.20 17.92 25.26
N TYR A 394 -6.03 17.42 24.35
CA TYR A 394 -6.85 16.21 24.53
C TYR A 394 -6.28 15.10 23.67
N LEU A 395 -5.74 14.06 24.29
CA LEU A 395 -5.19 12.91 23.61
C LEU A 395 -6.27 11.83 23.42
N PRO A 396 -6.59 11.41 22.19
CA PRO A 396 -7.44 10.24 21.96
C PRO A 396 -6.67 8.99 22.40
N THR A 397 -7.34 8.04 23.09
CA THR A 397 -6.69 6.84 23.60
C THR A 397 -7.45 5.57 23.25
N THR A 398 -6.81 4.43 23.46
CA THR A 398 -7.40 3.10 23.39
C THR A 398 -7.92 2.60 24.74
N ILE A 399 -8.03 3.49 25.74
CA ILE A 399 -8.48 3.15 27.11
C ILE A 399 -9.98 2.94 27.09
N ASN A 400 -10.43 1.76 27.48
CA ASN A 400 -11.85 1.42 27.61
C ASN A 400 -12.32 1.48 29.08
N ALA A 401 -13.64 1.35 29.29
CA ALA A 401 -14.27 1.41 30.59
C ALA A 401 -13.84 0.31 31.58
N ASP A 402 -13.24 -0.77 31.08
CA ASP A 402 -12.77 -1.91 31.92
C ASP A 402 -11.39 -1.66 32.53
N HIS A 403 -10.71 -0.58 32.15
CA HIS A 403 -9.44 -0.20 32.70
C HIS A 403 -9.62 0.60 33.99
N PHE A 404 -9.08 0.07 35.10
CA PHE A 404 -9.09 0.79 36.38
C PHE A 404 -8.10 1.94 36.35
N PRO A 405 -8.45 3.15 36.89
CA PRO A 405 -7.55 4.30 36.92
C PRO A 405 -6.19 4.05 37.53
N ALA A 406 -6.13 3.22 38.59
CA ALA A 406 -4.88 2.83 39.22
C ALA A 406 -3.97 1.98 38.28
N LYS A 407 -4.56 1.13 37.46
CA LYS A 407 -3.82 0.31 36.49
C LYS A 407 -3.32 1.18 35.32
N ILE A 408 -4.11 2.14 34.88
CA ILE A 408 -3.71 3.13 33.87
C ILE A 408 -2.53 3.96 34.38
N ALA A 409 -2.66 4.52 35.60
CA ALA A 409 -1.62 5.32 36.23
C ALA A 409 -0.30 4.53 36.34
N ARG A 410 -0.37 3.26 36.79
CA ARG A 410 0.79 2.40 36.86
C ARG A 410 1.42 2.14 35.48
N GLY A 411 0.63 1.86 34.48
CA GLY A 411 1.13 1.65 33.12
C GLY A 411 1.89 2.87 32.58
N ILE A 412 1.40 4.09 32.86
CA ILE A 412 2.06 5.34 32.49
C ILE A 412 3.38 5.50 33.25
N ILE A 413 3.39 5.25 34.58
CA ILE A 413 4.62 5.36 35.41
C ILE A 413 5.68 4.37 34.93
N ASP A 414 5.30 3.15 34.64
CA ASP A 414 6.21 2.09 34.20
C ASP A 414 6.76 2.29 32.79
N ASN A 415 6.22 3.28 32.02
CA ASN A 415 6.63 3.59 30.65
C ASN A 415 7.39 4.92 30.57
N PRO A 416 8.73 4.92 30.70
CA PRO A 416 9.52 6.15 30.72
C PRO A 416 9.41 7.00 29.44
N ASN A 417 9.27 6.36 28.29
CA ASN A 417 9.19 7.05 26.99
C ASN A 417 7.86 7.80 26.81
N MET A 418 6.83 7.42 27.57
CA MET A 418 5.50 8.04 27.45
C MET A 418 5.42 9.35 28.24
N ILE A 419 6.29 9.56 29.22
CA ILE A 419 6.25 10.75 30.08
C ILE A 419 6.54 12.03 29.31
N GLU A 420 7.54 11.99 28.44
CA GLU A 420 7.84 13.13 27.56
C GLU A 420 6.68 13.41 26.60
N ALA A 421 6.05 12.35 26.09
CA ALA A 421 4.89 12.47 25.22
C ALA A 421 3.66 13.06 25.94
N LEU A 422 3.50 12.83 27.24
CA LEU A 422 2.37 13.30 28.05
C LEU A 422 2.62 14.64 28.74
N PHE A 423 3.82 15.20 28.65
CA PHE A 423 4.18 16.43 29.39
C PHE A 423 3.27 17.64 29.06
N GLU A 424 2.85 17.75 27.80
CA GLU A 424 1.95 18.84 27.36
C GLU A 424 0.47 18.45 27.36
N ILE A 425 0.15 17.20 27.73
CA ILE A 425 -1.19 16.66 27.69
C ILE A 425 -1.79 16.70 29.07
N ASN A 426 -2.98 17.26 29.19
CA ASN A 426 -3.72 17.32 30.45
C ASN A 426 -5.02 16.51 30.45
N THR A 427 -5.43 16.00 29.27
CA THR A 427 -6.68 15.27 29.16
C THR A 427 -6.52 14.05 28.26
N LEU A 428 -6.92 12.88 28.77
CA LEU A 428 -7.00 11.62 28.00
C LEU A 428 -8.47 11.34 27.71
N ILE A 429 -8.81 11.18 26.43
CA ILE A 429 -10.17 10.82 25.99
C ILE A 429 -10.26 9.27 26.02
N TYR A 430 -11.29 8.73 26.67
CA TYR A 430 -11.47 7.28 26.80
C TYR A 430 -12.93 6.86 26.61
N ASP A 431 -13.16 5.57 26.44
CA ASP A 431 -14.54 5.03 26.35
C ASP A 431 -15.07 4.64 27.73
N GLY A 432 -15.33 5.65 28.55
CA GLY A 432 -15.92 5.49 29.87
C GLY A 432 -17.17 6.33 30.06
N LYS A 433 -17.69 6.36 31.29
CA LYS A 433 -18.93 7.10 31.63
C LYS A 433 -18.70 8.32 32.52
N LEU A 434 -17.59 8.36 33.24
CA LEU A 434 -17.32 9.36 34.26
C LEU A 434 -16.02 10.10 33.98
N ILE A 435 -15.92 11.34 34.46
CA ILE A 435 -14.66 12.07 34.51
C ILE A 435 -13.89 11.53 35.70
N GLU A 436 -12.66 11.03 35.46
CA GLU A 436 -11.83 10.44 36.49
C GLU A 436 -10.47 11.13 36.58
N LYS A 437 -9.90 11.17 37.77
CA LYS A 437 -8.50 11.58 37.99
C LYS A 437 -7.65 10.34 38.21
N LEU A 438 -6.45 10.36 37.67
CA LEU A 438 -5.50 9.28 37.89
C LEU A 438 -4.90 9.37 39.32
N PRO A 439 -4.81 8.25 40.06
CA PRO A 439 -4.21 8.25 41.37
C PRO A 439 -2.70 8.50 41.26
N THR A 440 -2.18 9.35 42.14
CA THR A 440 -0.74 9.71 42.17
C THR A 440 0.10 8.75 42.98
N GLN A 441 -0.51 8.02 43.94
CA GLN A 441 0.19 7.02 44.72
C GLN A 441 -0.13 5.60 44.25
N THR A 442 0.77 5.03 43.46
CA THR A 442 0.54 3.71 42.82
C THR A 442 1.31 2.57 43.53
N THR A 443 2.16 2.84 44.51
CA THR A 443 2.93 1.81 45.20
C THR A 443 2.92 1.98 46.72
N THR A 444 2.67 0.88 47.43
CA THR A 444 2.74 0.79 48.89
C THR A 444 4.16 0.51 49.45
N HIS A 445 5.15 0.29 48.60
CA HIS A 445 6.52 0.02 48.97
C HIS A 445 7.41 1.21 48.64
N ILE A 446 7.85 1.91 49.65
CA ILE A 446 8.90 2.91 49.57
C ILE A 446 10.23 2.15 49.48
N LEU A 447 10.72 1.96 48.25
CA LEU A 447 12.13 1.64 48.08
C LEU A 447 12.90 2.91 48.40
N ALA A 448 13.91 2.80 49.27
CA ALA A 448 14.80 3.91 49.59
C ALA A 448 15.33 4.52 48.28
N PRO A 449 15.21 5.85 48.07
CA PRO A 449 15.61 6.48 46.80
C PRO A 449 17.12 6.31 46.64
N THR A 450 17.54 5.52 45.69
CA THR A 450 18.86 5.69 45.10
C THR A 450 18.83 7.01 44.33
N ALA A 451 19.80 7.88 44.59
CA ALA A 451 19.82 9.30 44.16
C ALA A 451 19.59 9.58 42.65
N VAL A 452 19.58 8.57 41.81
CA VAL A 452 19.36 8.64 40.36
C VAL A 452 17.90 8.34 39.95
N GLY A 453 17.11 7.71 40.84
CA GLY A 453 15.72 7.30 40.48
C GLY A 453 14.62 8.16 41.08
N ALA A 454 14.89 8.95 42.11
CA ALA A 454 13.91 9.75 42.84
C ALA A 454 13.39 10.91 41.99
N ASP A 455 14.26 11.60 41.26
CA ASP A 455 13.91 12.78 40.42
C ASP A 455 12.98 12.40 39.25
N THR A 456 13.17 11.25 38.65
CA THR A 456 12.33 10.78 37.56
C THR A 456 10.95 10.29 38.02
N ARG A 457 10.82 9.79 39.22
CA ARG A 457 9.55 9.30 39.78
C ARG A 457 8.65 10.45 40.23
N GLU A 458 9.21 11.45 40.93
CA GLU A 458 8.48 12.63 41.34
C GLU A 458 7.91 13.38 40.14
N ARG A 459 8.67 13.56 39.06
CA ARG A 459 8.18 14.13 37.81
C ARG A 459 7.05 13.32 37.18
N ARG A 460 7.10 12.00 37.22
CA ARG A 460 6.07 11.11 36.72
C ARG A 460 4.76 11.25 37.48
N GLU A 461 4.85 11.31 38.82
CA GLU A 461 3.69 11.51 39.68
C GLU A 461 3.10 12.93 39.50
N GLU A 462 3.92 13.94 39.26
CA GLU A 462 3.48 15.28 38.92
C GLU A 462 2.69 15.32 37.61
N ILE A 463 3.17 14.66 36.54
CA ILE A 463 2.44 14.55 35.26
C ILE A 463 1.10 13.85 35.49
N LEU A 464 1.09 12.73 36.23
CA LEU A 464 -0.15 12.02 36.53
C LEU A 464 -1.16 12.88 37.28
N SER A 465 -0.71 13.73 38.20
CA SER A 465 -1.58 14.61 38.98
C SER A 465 -2.34 15.63 38.11
N ASN A 466 -1.76 15.97 36.95
CA ASN A 466 -2.31 16.91 36.00
C ASN A 466 -3.20 16.23 34.95
N LEU A 467 -3.13 14.89 34.82
CA LEU A 467 -3.93 14.14 33.85
C LEU A 467 -5.33 13.84 34.38
N ARG A 468 -6.32 14.04 33.53
CA ARG A 468 -7.69 13.61 33.74
C ARG A 468 -8.16 12.70 32.62
N LEU A 469 -9.01 11.74 32.95
CA LEU A 469 -9.74 10.91 31.98
C LEU A 469 -11.12 11.53 31.77
N ILE A 470 -11.50 11.73 30.51
CA ILE A 470 -12.86 12.20 30.17
C ILE A 470 -13.52 11.24 29.18
N PRO A 471 -14.82 10.97 29.33
CA PRO A 471 -15.58 10.21 28.34
C PRO A 471 -15.60 10.89 26.97
N THR A 472 -15.65 10.12 25.89
CA THR A 472 -15.79 10.64 24.51
C THR A 472 -16.96 11.64 24.38
N SER A 473 -18.10 11.34 25.00
CA SER A 473 -19.27 12.23 25.02
C SER A 473 -18.98 13.61 25.67
N GLN A 474 -18.21 13.62 26.75
CA GLN A 474 -17.81 14.87 27.40
C GLN A 474 -16.77 15.62 26.57
N ALA A 475 -15.78 14.90 26.01
CA ALA A 475 -14.79 15.48 25.09
C ALA A 475 -15.45 16.15 23.89
N LYS A 476 -16.48 15.53 23.33
CA LYS A 476 -17.28 16.08 22.23
C LYS A 476 -17.94 17.40 22.61
N VAL A 477 -18.51 17.50 23.79
CA VAL A 477 -19.12 18.75 24.28
C VAL A 477 -18.07 19.84 24.48
N GLU A 478 -16.92 19.50 25.09
CA GLU A 478 -15.86 20.49 25.39
C GLU A 478 -15.14 20.98 24.12
N LEU A 479 -14.97 20.12 23.11
CA LEU A 479 -14.22 20.42 21.89
C LEU A 479 -15.08 20.99 20.77
N ASN A 480 -16.35 20.57 20.65
CA ASN A 480 -17.23 21.01 19.56
C ASN A 480 -18.05 22.24 19.96
N ALA A 481 -17.91 22.73 21.19
CA ALA A 481 -18.52 23.99 21.67
C ALA A 481 -17.76 25.24 21.05
#